data_f0272080290afb5f71e211e72b7ef64d
#
_entry.id   f0272080290afb5f71e211e72b7ef64d
#
_cell.length_a   1.000
_cell.length_b   1.000
_cell.length_c   1.000
_cell.angle_alpha   90.00
_cell.angle_beta   90.00
_cell.angle_gamma   90.00
#
_symmetry.space_group_name_H-M   'P 1'
#
loop_
_entity.id
_entity.type
_entity.pdbx_description
1 polymer ?
#
loop_
_entity_poly.entity_id
_entity_poly.type
_entity_poly.pdbx_seq_one_letter_code
_entity_poly.pdbx_strand_id
1 'polypeptide(L)'
;MRIALVFVMGIFVGVGMTTAIAQSERLTGDNYVNHVAIAVPNFDEAFAFYTQKMGFREAFTVRNDQGQPQLAYVQASRNTFIELQTVNANRPAGLNHFGLHVENLRAVVDALKQRGVKVDEPRVRPDDSSVANATDPNGIRIEMFQFGPNSPQGKAIATWK
;
A
#
# COMPACT_ATOMS: atom_id res chain seq x y z
N MET A 1 20.49 6.45 -80.25
CA MET A 1 20.90 5.76 -78.98
C MET A 1 20.09 6.38 -77.86
N ARG A 2 19.02 5.71 -77.48
CA ARG A 2 18.11 6.24 -76.42
C ARG A 2 18.46 5.55 -75.09
N ILE A 3 18.94 6.34 -74.10
CA ILE A 3 19.26 5.86 -72.77
C ILE A 3 17.95 5.89 -71.98
N ALA A 4 17.47 4.70 -71.60
CA ALA A 4 16.31 4.59 -70.66
C ALA A 4 16.81 4.73 -69.22
N LEU A 5 16.34 5.74 -68.54
CA LEU A 5 16.61 5.93 -67.16
C LEU A 5 15.57 5.09 -66.35
N VAL A 6 16.04 4.04 -65.66
CA VAL A 6 15.20 3.23 -64.80
C VAL A 6 15.21 3.88 -63.42
N PHE A 7 14.06 4.43 -63.01
CA PHE A 7 13.83 4.91 -61.68
C PHE A 7 13.47 3.73 -60.78
N VAL A 8 14.37 3.32 -59.88
CA VAL A 8 14.08 2.38 -58.83
C VAL A 8 13.47 3.14 -57.66
N MET A 9 12.16 3.03 -57.55
CA MET A 9 11.43 3.60 -56.40
C MET A 9 11.55 2.64 -55.21
N GLY A 10 12.49 2.92 -54.34
CA GLY A 10 12.65 2.18 -53.07
C GLY A 10 11.53 2.51 -52.13
N ILE A 11 10.59 1.59 -51.91
CA ILE A 11 9.59 1.70 -50.85
C ILE A 11 10.27 1.37 -49.52
N PHE A 12 10.60 2.38 -48.76
CA PHE A 12 10.93 2.21 -47.32
C PHE A 12 9.64 1.87 -46.58
N VAL A 13 9.39 0.60 -46.33
CA VAL A 13 8.43 0.17 -45.33
C VAL A 13 9.06 0.43 -43.96
N GLY A 14 8.85 1.61 -43.45
CA GLY A 14 9.14 1.91 -42.05
C GLY A 14 8.21 1.09 -41.17
N VAL A 15 8.71 -0.04 -40.64
CA VAL A 15 8.05 -0.72 -39.51
C VAL A 15 8.20 0.19 -38.33
N GLY A 16 7.25 1.09 -38.15
CA GLY A 16 7.07 1.80 -36.90
C GLY A 16 6.70 0.78 -35.85
N MET A 17 7.68 0.35 -35.03
CA MET A 17 7.38 -0.26 -33.76
C MET A 17 6.71 0.84 -32.89
N THR A 18 5.40 0.96 -33.03
CA THR A 18 4.60 1.58 -31.97
C THR A 18 4.72 0.64 -30.78
N THR A 19 5.67 0.93 -29.88
CA THR A 19 5.55 0.45 -28.51
C THR A 19 4.27 1.09 -27.99
N ALA A 20 3.15 0.40 -28.16
CA ALA A 20 1.96 0.65 -27.37
C ALA A 20 2.41 0.46 -25.91
N ILE A 21 2.74 1.56 -25.25
CA ILE A 21 2.77 1.57 -23.78
C ILE A 21 1.33 1.25 -23.44
N ALA A 22 1.05 -0.02 -23.18
CA ALA A 22 -0.22 -0.44 -22.64
C ALA A 22 -0.40 0.41 -21.39
N GLN A 23 -1.31 1.37 -21.49
CA GLN A 23 -1.65 2.20 -20.33
C GLN A 23 -2.15 1.21 -19.29
N SER A 24 -1.33 0.92 -18.28
CA SER A 24 -1.65 -0.12 -17.32
C SER A 24 -2.98 0.29 -16.70
N GLU A 25 -4.00 -0.54 -16.90
CA GLU A 25 -5.30 -0.30 -16.29
C GLU A 25 -5.10 -0.03 -14.81
N ARG A 26 -5.87 0.91 -14.26
CA ARG A 26 -5.84 1.18 -12.82
C ARG A 26 -6.13 -0.12 -12.07
N LEU A 27 -5.59 -0.26 -10.87
CA LEU A 27 -6.02 -1.35 -10.00
C LEU A 27 -7.54 -1.23 -9.80
N THR A 28 -8.23 -2.34 -9.94
CA THR A 28 -9.69 -2.37 -9.81
C THR A 28 -10.13 -2.09 -8.36
N GLY A 29 -11.28 -1.45 -8.19
CA GLY A 29 -11.87 -1.13 -6.90
C GLY A 29 -11.47 0.24 -6.35
N ASP A 30 -12.07 0.60 -5.22
CA ASP A 30 -11.82 1.85 -4.49
C ASP A 30 -10.61 1.69 -3.56
N ASN A 31 -9.41 1.80 -4.15
CA ASN A 31 -8.16 1.66 -3.41
C ASN A 31 -7.71 3.03 -2.88
N TYR A 32 -7.36 3.10 -1.61
CA TYR A 32 -6.90 4.34 -0.98
C TYR A 32 -5.82 4.09 0.08
N VAL A 33 -5.02 5.13 0.37
CA VAL A 33 -4.07 5.08 1.48
C VAL A 33 -4.84 5.06 2.79
N ASN A 34 -4.80 3.92 3.48
CA ASN A 34 -5.50 3.71 4.73
C ASN A 34 -4.67 4.14 5.95
N HIS A 35 -3.37 3.86 5.96
CA HIS A 35 -2.53 4.23 7.08
C HIS A 35 -1.08 4.52 6.66
N VAL A 36 -0.40 5.23 7.55
CA VAL A 36 1.04 5.38 7.56
C VAL A 36 1.56 4.81 8.87
N ALA A 37 2.51 3.89 8.80
CA ALA A 37 3.12 3.26 9.97
C ALA A 37 4.44 3.95 10.32
N ILE A 38 4.56 4.34 11.57
CA ILE A 38 5.73 5.01 12.13
C ILE A 38 6.24 4.21 13.32
N ALA A 39 7.49 3.82 13.29
CA ALA A 39 8.17 3.22 14.43
C ALA A 39 8.71 4.31 15.35
N VAL A 40 8.36 4.25 16.63
CA VAL A 40 8.67 5.29 17.61
C VAL A 40 9.46 4.72 18.80
N PRO A 41 10.54 5.41 19.25
CA PRO A 41 11.33 4.96 20.38
C PRO A 41 10.61 5.15 21.73
N ASN A 42 9.75 6.16 21.83
CA ASN A 42 8.92 6.42 22.99
C ASN A 42 7.44 6.36 22.58
N PHE A 43 6.81 5.22 22.85
CA PHE A 43 5.45 4.97 22.42
C PHE A 43 4.44 5.91 23.10
N ASP A 44 4.56 6.10 24.42
CA ASP A 44 3.59 6.90 25.20
C ASP A 44 3.66 8.38 24.81
N GLU A 45 4.84 8.89 24.57
CA GLU A 45 5.04 10.27 24.11
C GLU A 45 4.42 10.48 22.71
N ALA A 46 4.69 9.56 21.78
CA ALA A 46 4.13 9.63 20.42
C ALA A 46 2.61 9.49 20.46
N PHE A 47 2.09 8.55 21.23
CA PHE A 47 0.65 8.34 21.38
C PHE A 47 -0.04 9.58 21.97
N ALA A 48 0.51 10.17 23.03
CA ALA A 48 0.01 11.42 23.62
C ALA A 48 0.08 12.59 22.61
N PHE A 49 1.14 12.68 21.81
CA PHE A 49 1.24 13.71 20.78
C PHE A 49 0.08 13.61 19.78
N TYR A 50 -0.16 12.43 19.20
CA TYR A 50 -1.21 12.28 18.19
C TYR A 50 -2.61 12.38 18.78
N THR A 51 -2.86 11.85 19.98
CA THR A 51 -4.20 11.85 20.58
C THR A 51 -4.54 13.16 21.31
N GLN A 52 -3.61 13.74 22.08
CA GLN A 52 -3.89 14.90 22.90
C GLN A 52 -3.55 16.23 22.23
N LYS A 53 -2.45 16.28 21.43
CA LYS A 53 -2.03 17.51 20.78
C LYS A 53 -2.60 17.66 19.36
N MET A 54 -2.59 16.56 18.58
CA MET A 54 -3.17 16.56 17.24
C MET A 54 -4.68 16.33 17.24
N GLY A 55 -5.25 15.83 18.36
CA GLY A 55 -6.67 15.56 18.49
C GLY A 55 -7.18 14.34 17.71
N PHE A 56 -6.29 13.43 17.32
CA PHE A 56 -6.69 12.21 16.63
C PHE A 56 -7.32 11.23 17.61
N ARG A 57 -8.31 10.46 17.14
CA ARG A 57 -9.01 9.48 17.97
C ARG A 57 -8.21 8.18 18.06
N GLU A 58 -8.01 7.65 19.26
CA GLU A 58 -7.58 6.25 19.37
C GLU A 58 -8.63 5.35 18.73
N ALA A 59 -8.21 4.53 17.76
CA ALA A 59 -9.05 3.50 17.16
C ALA A 59 -8.92 2.19 17.95
N PHE A 60 -7.70 1.73 18.18
CA PHE A 60 -7.38 0.57 19.00
C PHE A 60 -5.88 0.48 19.29
N THR A 61 -5.54 -0.23 20.36
CA THR A 61 -4.15 -0.54 20.75
C THR A 61 -4.00 -2.05 20.92
N VAL A 62 -2.97 -2.61 20.30
CA VAL A 62 -2.55 -4.00 20.51
C VAL A 62 -1.46 -4.03 21.58
N ARG A 63 -1.62 -4.94 22.53
CA ARG A 63 -0.70 -5.12 23.64
C ARG A 63 -0.10 -6.52 23.63
N ASN A 64 1.10 -6.66 24.18
CA ASN A 64 1.72 -7.96 24.41
C ASN A 64 1.13 -8.64 25.67
N ASP A 65 1.59 -9.86 25.97
CA ASP A 65 1.13 -10.64 27.11
C ASP A 65 1.45 -9.98 28.48
N GLN A 66 2.37 -9.02 28.51
CA GLN A 66 2.73 -8.22 29.69
C GLN A 66 1.91 -6.92 29.78
N GLY A 67 0.94 -6.71 28.90
CA GLY A 67 0.11 -5.51 28.85
C GLY A 67 0.78 -4.28 28.23
N GLN A 68 2.00 -4.40 27.73
CA GLN A 68 2.72 -3.29 27.10
C GLN A 68 2.22 -3.06 25.65
N PRO A 69 2.07 -1.80 25.21
CA PRO A 69 1.65 -1.51 23.85
C PRO A 69 2.70 -1.95 22.85
N GLN A 70 2.28 -2.68 21.81
CA GLN A 70 3.10 -3.06 20.66
C GLN A 70 2.85 -2.16 19.47
N LEU A 71 1.58 -1.80 19.26
CA LEU A 71 1.15 -0.86 18.25
C LEU A 71 -0.17 -0.21 18.64
N ALA A 72 -0.44 0.98 18.12
CA ALA A 72 -1.75 1.62 18.17
C ALA A 72 -2.09 2.21 16.80
N TYR A 73 -3.37 2.17 16.46
CA TYR A 73 -3.94 2.94 15.36
C TYR A 73 -4.64 4.16 15.93
N VAL A 74 -4.19 5.35 15.55
CA VAL A 74 -4.86 6.61 15.82
C VAL A 74 -5.49 7.13 14.52
N GLN A 75 -6.77 7.49 14.60
CA GLN A 75 -7.59 7.80 13.44
C GLN A 75 -7.58 9.30 13.17
N ALA A 76 -6.96 9.70 12.06
CA ALA A 76 -6.84 11.10 11.64
C ALA A 76 -8.06 11.58 10.85
N SER A 77 -8.72 10.68 10.13
CA SER A 77 -9.99 10.92 9.42
C SER A 77 -10.77 9.60 9.34
N ARG A 78 -12.00 9.62 8.80
CA ARG A 78 -12.83 8.41 8.69
C ARG A 78 -12.06 7.18 8.22
N ASN A 79 -11.25 7.30 7.16
CA ASN A 79 -10.61 6.18 6.49
C ASN A 79 -9.08 6.17 6.63
N THR A 80 -8.49 7.13 7.38
CA THR A 80 -7.04 7.31 7.44
C THR A 80 -6.53 7.25 8.87
N PHE A 81 -5.45 6.48 9.06
CA PHE A 81 -4.85 6.23 10.36
C PHE A 81 -3.36 6.53 10.35
N ILE A 82 -2.81 6.82 11.52
CA ILE A 82 -1.40 6.65 11.83
C ILE A 82 -1.26 5.38 12.66
N GLU A 83 -0.44 4.45 12.20
CA GLU A 83 -0.06 3.26 12.96
C GLU A 83 1.23 3.55 13.71
N LEU A 84 1.16 3.67 15.02
CA LEU A 84 2.31 3.79 15.89
C LEU A 84 2.81 2.40 16.27
N GLN A 85 4.08 2.14 16.05
CA GLN A 85 4.72 0.87 16.37
C GLN A 85 5.91 1.10 17.30
N THR A 86 6.17 0.21 18.25
CA THR A 86 7.41 0.25 19.03
C THR A 86 8.61 -0.15 18.15
N VAL A 87 9.74 0.53 18.33
CA VAL A 87 11.00 0.15 17.68
C VAL A 87 11.48 -1.22 18.15
N ASN A 88 12.20 -1.94 17.30
CA ASN A 88 12.94 -3.16 17.64
C ASN A 88 14.13 -3.33 16.68
N ALA A 89 14.90 -4.42 16.82
CA ALA A 89 16.09 -4.68 16.00
C ALA A 89 15.82 -4.65 14.47
N ASN A 90 14.61 -5.02 14.05
CA ASN A 90 14.20 -5.07 12.63
C ASN A 90 13.30 -3.89 12.23
N ARG A 91 13.04 -2.97 13.14
CA ARG A 91 12.15 -1.81 12.95
C ARG A 91 12.77 -0.59 13.60
N PRO A 92 13.72 0.08 12.92
CA PRO A 92 14.30 1.34 13.39
C PRO A 92 13.26 2.45 13.46
N ALA A 93 13.55 3.51 14.23
CA ALA A 93 12.68 4.67 14.32
C ALA A 93 12.50 5.37 12.97
N GLY A 94 11.29 5.85 12.71
CA GLY A 94 10.92 6.57 11.50
C GLY A 94 9.78 5.90 10.71
N LEU A 95 9.63 6.31 9.46
CA LEU A 95 8.64 5.73 8.55
C LEU A 95 8.95 4.24 8.33
N ASN A 96 7.96 3.38 8.60
CA ASN A 96 8.09 1.95 8.40
C ASN A 96 7.42 1.49 7.09
N HIS A 97 6.18 1.91 6.85
CA HIS A 97 5.43 1.61 5.64
C HIS A 97 4.22 2.53 5.48
N PHE A 98 3.57 2.44 4.34
CA PHE A 98 2.20 2.89 4.21
C PHE A 98 1.31 1.72 3.78
N GLY A 99 0.04 1.80 4.19
CA GLY A 99 -0.95 0.77 3.90
C GLY A 99 -2.00 1.27 2.91
N LEU A 100 -2.33 0.43 1.94
CA LEU A 100 -3.42 0.63 1.01
C LEU A 100 -4.59 -0.28 1.40
N HIS A 101 -5.76 0.30 1.63
CA HIS A 101 -6.99 -0.48 1.60
C HIS A 101 -7.30 -0.88 0.17
N VAL A 102 -7.68 -2.14 -0.02
CA VAL A 102 -8.11 -2.71 -1.30
C VAL A 102 -9.36 -3.55 -1.10
N GLU A 103 -10.30 -3.50 -2.05
CA GLU A 103 -11.56 -4.25 -1.95
C GLU A 103 -11.38 -5.75 -2.21
N ASN A 104 -10.45 -6.10 -3.12
CA ASN A 104 -10.16 -7.48 -3.47
C ASN A 104 -8.64 -7.69 -3.56
N LEU A 105 -8.05 -8.14 -2.46
CA LEU A 105 -6.60 -8.29 -2.36
C LEU A 105 -6.05 -9.31 -3.35
N ARG A 106 -6.77 -10.42 -3.60
CA ARG A 106 -6.32 -11.44 -4.57
C ARG A 106 -6.19 -10.86 -5.96
N ALA A 107 -7.23 -10.16 -6.43
CA ALA A 107 -7.21 -9.54 -7.74
C ALA A 107 -6.11 -8.47 -7.88
N VAL A 108 -5.88 -7.68 -6.82
CA VAL A 108 -4.80 -6.69 -6.80
C VAL A 108 -3.43 -7.35 -6.87
N VAL A 109 -3.18 -8.40 -6.08
CA VAL A 109 -1.91 -9.14 -6.09
C VAL A 109 -1.64 -9.77 -7.45
N ASP A 110 -2.65 -10.40 -8.07
CA ASP A 110 -2.52 -11.02 -9.38
C ASP A 110 -2.21 -9.97 -10.47
N ALA A 111 -2.88 -8.82 -10.44
CA ALA A 111 -2.60 -7.71 -11.34
C ALA A 111 -1.18 -7.13 -11.17
N LEU A 112 -0.71 -7.00 -9.94
CA LEU A 112 0.66 -6.53 -9.65
C LEU A 112 1.72 -7.53 -10.13
N LYS A 113 1.50 -8.83 -9.95
CA LYS A 113 2.39 -9.88 -10.47
C LYS A 113 2.47 -9.85 -11.99
N GLN A 114 1.34 -9.68 -12.69
CA GLN A 114 1.30 -9.54 -14.15
C GLN A 114 2.09 -8.33 -14.65
N ARG A 115 2.22 -7.28 -13.83
CA ARG A 115 3.03 -6.08 -14.09
C ARG A 115 4.50 -6.23 -13.66
N GLY A 116 4.89 -7.42 -13.20
CA GLY A 116 6.26 -7.69 -12.75
C GLY A 116 6.62 -7.14 -11.36
N VAL A 117 5.61 -6.72 -10.58
CA VAL A 117 5.86 -6.28 -9.19
C VAL A 117 6.10 -7.51 -8.31
N LYS A 118 7.19 -7.48 -7.55
CA LYS A 118 7.39 -8.44 -6.46
C LYS A 118 6.40 -8.16 -5.33
N VAL A 119 5.49 -9.10 -5.11
CA VAL A 119 4.44 -8.99 -4.07
C VAL A 119 4.26 -10.35 -3.40
N ASP A 120 4.03 -10.31 -2.08
CA ASP A 120 3.75 -11.50 -1.28
C ASP A 120 2.44 -12.17 -1.69
N GLU A 121 2.30 -13.47 -1.39
CA GLU A 121 0.99 -14.11 -1.41
C GLU A 121 0.11 -13.53 -0.30
N PRO A 122 -1.19 -13.34 -0.55
CA PRO A 122 -2.13 -12.94 0.49
C PRO A 122 -2.13 -13.92 1.65
N ARG A 123 -2.03 -13.39 2.86
CA ARG A 123 -2.18 -14.15 4.10
C ARG A 123 -3.36 -13.63 4.91
N VAL A 124 -4.09 -14.52 5.53
CA VAL A 124 -5.22 -14.19 6.40
C VAL A 124 -4.72 -13.92 7.82
N ARG A 125 -5.26 -12.90 8.45
CA ARG A 125 -4.99 -12.50 9.85
C ARG A 125 -6.08 -13.08 10.77
N PRO A 126 -5.86 -13.07 12.11
CA PRO A 126 -6.84 -13.58 13.08
C PRO A 126 -8.19 -12.84 13.09
N ASP A 127 -8.26 -11.63 12.54
CA ASP A 127 -9.48 -10.82 12.39
C ASP A 127 -10.16 -11.02 11.02
N ASP A 128 -9.81 -12.09 10.31
CA ASP A 128 -10.24 -12.44 8.96
C ASP A 128 -9.88 -11.41 7.88
N SER A 129 -9.09 -10.40 8.21
CA SER A 129 -8.49 -9.50 7.21
C SER A 129 -7.42 -10.22 6.42
N SER A 130 -7.23 -9.79 5.18
CA SER A 130 -6.16 -10.31 4.32
C SER A 130 -5.11 -9.23 4.06
N VAL A 131 -3.84 -9.63 4.02
CA VAL A 131 -2.73 -8.71 3.81
C VAL A 131 -1.68 -9.31 2.88
N ALA A 132 -1.07 -8.47 2.05
CA ALA A 132 0.11 -8.77 1.24
C ALA A 132 1.03 -7.55 1.21
N ASN A 133 2.33 -7.74 1.01
CA ASN A 133 3.28 -6.63 0.93
C ASN A 133 3.96 -6.61 -0.43
N ALA A 134 4.24 -5.42 -0.89
CA ALA A 134 5.19 -5.13 -1.95
C ALA A 134 6.25 -4.16 -1.43
N THR A 135 7.35 -4.01 -2.18
CA THR A 135 8.37 -3.00 -1.88
C THR A 135 8.59 -2.17 -3.12
N ASP A 136 8.59 -0.85 -2.97
CA ASP A 136 8.86 0.07 -4.07
C ASP A 136 10.36 0.07 -4.44
N PRO A 137 10.75 0.70 -5.58
CA PRO A 137 12.16 0.76 -5.98
C PRO A 137 13.10 1.47 -4.99
N ASN A 138 12.58 2.23 -4.04
CA ASN A 138 13.35 2.94 -3.01
C ASN A 138 13.42 2.16 -1.68
N GLY A 139 12.86 0.95 -1.64
CA GLY A 139 12.84 0.11 -0.45
C GLY A 139 11.68 0.39 0.51
N ILE A 140 10.71 1.23 0.13
CA ILE A 140 9.54 1.50 0.97
C ILE A 140 8.56 0.33 0.87
N ARG A 141 8.20 -0.24 2.00
CA ARG A 141 7.19 -1.29 2.08
C ARG A 141 5.79 -0.71 1.88
N ILE A 142 5.01 -1.37 1.04
CA ILE A 142 3.60 -1.08 0.77
C ILE A 142 2.79 -2.26 1.29
N GLU A 143 2.00 -2.05 2.32
CA GLU A 143 1.08 -3.07 2.82
C GLU A 143 -0.27 -2.91 2.12
N MET A 144 -0.73 -3.94 1.41
CA MET A 144 -2.09 -3.98 0.86
C MET A 144 -2.97 -4.77 1.80
N PHE A 145 -4.11 -4.21 2.13
CA PHE A 145 -4.95 -4.69 3.21
C PHE A 145 -6.43 -4.70 2.82
N GLN A 146 -7.04 -5.88 2.87
CA GLN A 146 -8.48 -6.06 2.71
C GLN A 146 -9.10 -6.32 4.08
N PHE A 147 -10.05 -5.49 4.49
CA PHE A 147 -10.71 -5.66 5.79
C PHE A 147 -11.52 -6.96 5.84
N GLY A 148 -11.33 -7.70 6.93
CA GLY A 148 -12.23 -8.77 7.33
C GLY A 148 -13.40 -8.25 8.15
N PRO A 149 -14.43 -9.06 8.39
CA PRO A 149 -15.61 -8.67 9.15
C PRO A 149 -15.31 -8.29 10.61
N ASN A 150 -14.21 -8.81 11.15
CA ASN A 150 -13.77 -8.53 12.52
C ASN A 150 -12.66 -7.45 12.60
N SER A 151 -12.31 -6.85 11.48
CA SER A 151 -11.26 -5.83 11.40
C SER A 151 -11.47 -4.69 12.38
N PRO A 152 -10.49 -4.41 13.28
CA PRO A 152 -10.55 -3.26 14.17
C PRO A 152 -10.61 -1.94 13.42
N GLN A 153 -9.90 -1.81 12.29
CA GLN A 153 -9.94 -0.62 11.43
C GLN A 153 -11.35 -0.44 10.83
N GLY A 154 -11.96 -1.52 10.31
CA GLY A 154 -13.32 -1.48 9.78
C GLY A 154 -14.34 -1.04 10.84
N LYS A 155 -14.23 -1.53 12.07
CA LYS A 155 -15.07 -1.11 13.20
C LYS A 155 -14.85 0.37 13.54
N ALA A 156 -13.61 0.84 13.53
CA ALA A 156 -13.30 2.25 13.79
C ALA A 156 -13.88 3.17 12.70
N ILE A 157 -13.81 2.77 11.43
CA ILE A 157 -14.41 3.50 10.29
C ILE A 157 -15.93 3.58 10.45
N ALA A 158 -16.58 2.48 10.81
CA ALA A 158 -18.04 2.40 10.98
C ALA A 158 -18.55 3.30 12.14
N THR A 159 -17.73 3.50 13.16
CA THR A 159 -18.06 4.32 14.34
C THR A 159 -17.55 5.76 14.28
N TRP A 160 -17.00 6.19 13.14
CA TRP A 160 -16.57 7.57 12.97
C TRP A 160 -17.77 8.54 12.93
N LYS A 161 -17.73 9.57 13.79
CA LYS A 161 -18.76 10.63 13.89
C LYS A 161 -18.23 11.93 13.39
#